data_fc13c27af43f3306a5f4bf63aa2d5176
#
_entry.id   fc13c27af43f3306a5f4bf63aa2d5176
#
_cell.length_a   1.000
_cell.length_b   1.000
_cell.length_c   1.000
_cell.angle_alpha   90.00
_cell.angle_beta   90.00
_cell.angle_gamma   90.00
#
_symmetry.space_group_name_H-M   'P 1'
#
loop_
_entity.id
_entity.type
_entity.pdbx_description
1 polymer ?
#
loop_
_entity_poly.entity_id
_entity_poly.type
_entity_poly.pdbx_seq_one_letter_code
_entity_poly.pdbx_strand_id
1 'polypeptide(L)'
;MSDSPAQGSYFYPNTSDDPDRTDVLRNKFGIGSNSELRTEEYRATAFRMAEIAEGDGPSGQFDKAHLKAIHGYIFQDVYEWAGHTRNESPIVDGERVEPIGGLSKGSTAFLHGSRIEMGLDEALKPIRDPDVLRGSTPEQFAERAGQVMAELNYVHPFREGNGRTQEVFIAELGRHYGHEVDFTVITKPRMIEASIETTNDPSSAAMKHVLEDAVDPNRREALRAALSDLEVRGEIPFEHNVRTARPGEEVTGQVLGHDDRVASIVSDERIIAVDRADLPERLPDDEAEITFTVRSDFSRLGREPQAIEAPVPAERAEATRQDMPPVELKAIETDIAARRARGRDTDDRER
;
A
#
# COMPACT_ATOMS: atom_id res chain seq x y z
N MET A 1 24.90 32.51 29.22
CA MET A 1 24.53 32.12 27.86
C MET A 1 24.22 30.63 27.96
N SER A 2 22.94 30.24 27.98
CA SER A 2 22.57 28.82 28.01
C SER A 2 22.69 28.31 26.59
N ASP A 3 23.68 27.46 26.37
CA ASP A 3 23.72 26.64 25.15
C ASP A 3 22.47 25.75 25.16
N SER A 4 21.43 26.18 24.44
CA SER A 4 20.38 25.25 24.05
C SER A 4 21.03 24.20 23.15
N PRO A 5 20.83 22.88 23.42
CA PRO A 5 21.37 21.86 22.55
C PRO A 5 20.88 22.12 21.13
N ALA A 6 21.74 21.95 20.14
CA ALA A 6 21.38 22.11 18.75
C ALA A 6 20.16 21.21 18.46
N GLN A 7 19.09 21.79 17.92
CA GLN A 7 17.88 21.06 17.54
C GLN A 7 18.20 20.17 16.36
N GLY A 8 18.08 18.87 16.54
CA GLY A 8 18.22 17.89 15.46
C GLY A 8 17.13 18.06 14.40
N SER A 9 17.44 17.71 13.19
CA SER A 9 16.51 17.76 12.04
C SER A 9 16.36 16.40 11.39
N TYR A 10 15.17 16.10 10.90
CA TYR A 10 14.94 14.96 10.02
C TYR A 10 15.64 15.07 8.67
N PHE A 11 16.10 16.26 8.31
CA PHE A 11 16.70 16.56 7.01
C PHE A 11 18.20 16.83 7.12
N TYR A 12 18.92 16.51 6.06
CA TYR A 12 20.25 17.05 5.89
C TYR A 12 20.19 18.58 5.71
N PRO A 13 21.25 19.33 6.09
CA PRO A 13 21.32 20.75 5.78
C PRO A 13 21.24 21.00 4.27
N ASN A 14 20.40 21.94 3.87
CA ASN A 14 20.31 22.36 2.47
C ASN A 14 21.58 23.14 2.08
N THR A 15 22.45 22.52 1.30
CA THR A 15 23.73 23.11 0.85
C THR A 15 23.77 23.36 -0.67
N SER A 16 22.66 23.14 -1.36
CA SER A 16 22.52 23.26 -2.81
C SER A 16 21.16 23.83 -3.15
N ASP A 17 21.08 24.56 -4.27
CA ASP A 17 19.82 25.04 -4.87
C ASP A 17 19.17 23.97 -5.79
N ASP A 18 19.81 22.80 -5.93
CA ASP A 18 19.28 21.67 -6.68
C ASP A 18 18.07 21.08 -5.93
N PRO A 19 16.85 21.07 -6.53
CA PRO A 19 15.65 20.51 -5.91
C PRO A 19 15.81 19.03 -5.49
N ASP A 20 16.66 18.26 -6.19
CA ASP A 20 16.93 16.86 -5.84
C ASP A 20 17.78 16.71 -4.58
N ARG A 21 18.47 17.78 -4.16
CA ARG A 21 19.34 17.84 -2.97
C ARG A 21 18.80 18.72 -1.85
N THR A 22 17.56 19.19 -2.00
CA THR A 22 16.88 20.03 -1.01
C THR A 22 15.90 19.15 -0.22
N ASP A 23 15.85 19.37 1.12
CA ASP A 23 14.97 18.63 2.03
C ASP A 23 15.10 17.12 1.92
N VAL A 24 16.33 16.62 1.77
CA VAL A 24 16.62 15.19 1.76
C VAL A 24 16.58 14.65 3.17
N LEU A 25 15.77 13.62 3.41
CA LEU A 25 15.68 12.96 4.72
C LEU A 25 17.01 12.32 5.10
N ARG A 26 17.45 12.52 6.34
CA ARG A 26 18.60 11.81 6.91
C ARG A 26 18.32 10.32 6.90
N ASN A 27 19.26 9.58 6.36
CA ASN A 27 19.12 8.15 6.10
C ASN A 27 20.42 7.40 6.41
N LYS A 28 20.33 6.12 6.72
CA LYS A 28 21.47 5.27 7.09
C LYS A 28 22.44 5.00 5.93
N PHE A 29 22.04 5.30 4.70
CA PHE A 29 22.88 5.15 3.51
C PHE A 29 23.82 6.33 3.30
N GLY A 30 23.57 7.47 3.96
CA GLY A 30 24.31 8.71 3.73
C GLY A 30 24.01 9.38 2.38
N ILE A 31 22.86 9.06 1.77
CA ILE A 31 22.45 9.58 0.46
C ILE A 31 21.91 11.00 0.61
N GLY A 32 22.44 11.93 -0.18
CA GLY A 32 22.06 13.34 -0.22
C GLY A 32 21.31 13.77 -1.49
N SER A 33 20.62 12.84 -2.16
CA SER A 33 19.77 13.05 -3.34
C SER A 33 18.42 12.39 -3.10
N ASN A 34 17.31 13.10 -3.37
CA ASN A 34 15.96 12.57 -3.19
C ASN A 34 15.63 11.43 -4.17
N SER A 35 16.10 11.52 -5.41
CA SER A 35 15.88 10.48 -6.44
C SER A 35 16.63 9.19 -6.12
N GLU A 36 17.90 9.32 -5.70
CA GLU A 36 18.72 8.18 -5.29
C GLU A 36 18.17 7.55 -3.99
N LEU A 37 17.83 8.37 -2.98
CA LEU A 37 17.23 7.88 -1.73
C LEU A 37 15.93 7.13 -2.00
N ARG A 38 15.07 7.64 -2.86
CA ARG A 38 13.80 6.98 -3.22
C ARG A 38 14.05 5.58 -3.79
N THR A 39 15.06 5.43 -4.64
CA THR A 39 15.41 4.14 -5.26
C THR A 39 15.89 3.14 -4.22
N GLU A 40 16.83 3.54 -3.34
CA GLU A 40 17.39 2.65 -2.34
C GLU A 40 16.40 2.38 -1.18
N GLU A 41 15.61 3.38 -0.79
CA GLU A 41 14.52 3.21 0.17
C GLU A 41 13.50 2.19 -0.34
N TYR A 42 13.06 2.32 -1.60
CA TYR A 42 12.10 1.39 -2.20
C TYR A 42 12.64 -0.05 -2.19
N ARG A 43 13.89 -0.23 -2.59
CA ARG A 43 14.55 -1.55 -2.60
C ARG A 43 14.66 -2.17 -1.21
N ALA A 44 15.11 -1.40 -0.22
CA ALA A 44 15.26 -1.87 1.15
C ALA A 44 13.90 -2.21 1.78
N THR A 45 12.90 -1.35 1.60
CA THR A 45 11.56 -1.57 2.16
C THR A 45 10.81 -2.71 1.47
N ALA A 46 10.94 -2.89 0.16
CA ALA A 46 10.35 -4.02 -0.56
C ALA A 46 10.85 -5.36 -0.03
N PHE A 47 12.15 -5.46 0.28
CA PHE A 47 12.74 -6.65 0.90
C PHE A 47 12.09 -6.93 2.26
N ARG A 48 11.96 -5.93 3.14
CA ARG A 48 11.35 -6.08 4.46
C ARG A 48 9.85 -6.40 4.40
N MET A 49 9.15 -5.83 3.44
CA MET A 49 7.73 -6.15 3.22
C MET A 49 7.54 -7.60 2.74
N ALA A 50 8.46 -8.12 1.91
CA ALA A 50 8.45 -9.52 1.51
C ALA A 50 8.68 -10.47 2.69
N GLU A 51 9.63 -10.17 3.60
CA GLU A 51 9.84 -10.95 4.82
C GLU A 51 8.58 -10.98 5.70
N ILE A 52 7.87 -9.84 5.84
CA ILE A 52 6.59 -9.82 6.58
C ILE A 52 5.55 -10.73 5.89
N ALA A 53 5.45 -10.66 4.56
CA ALA A 53 4.51 -11.49 3.81
C ALA A 53 4.82 -13.00 3.94
N GLU A 54 6.08 -13.37 4.15
CA GLU A 54 6.53 -14.74 4.43
C GLU A 54 6.30 -15.17 5.90
N GLY A 55 5.92 -14.23 6.78
CA GLY A 55 5.63 -14.50 8.18
C GLY A 55 6.77 -14.21 9.15
N ASP A 56 7.87 -13.62 8.66
CA ASP A 56 9.05 -13.26 9.47
C ASP A 56 8.93 -11.84 10.07
N GLY A 57 7.76 -11.22 9.96
CA GLY A 57 7.48 -9.89 10.46
C GLY A 57 7.23 -9.82 11.98
N PRO A 58 7.10 -8.60 12.53
CA PRO A 58 6.79 -8.41 13.94
C PRO A 58 5.39 -8.92 14.26
N SER A 59 5.26 -9.70 15.32
CA SER A 59 3.97 -10.16 15.85
C SER A 59 3.33 -9.08 16.73
N GLY A 60 1.98 -9.03 16.75
CA GLY A 60 1.24 -8.08 17.59
C GLY A 60 -0.27 -8.33 17.58
N GLN A 61 -1.02 -7.41 18.17
CA GLN A 61 -2.47 -7.51 18.35
C GLN A 61 -3.26 -6.50 17.53
N PHE A 62 -2.69 -6.01 16.44
CA PHE A 62 -3.27 -4.97 15.58
C PHE A 62 -3.62 -3.68 16.34
N ASP A 63 -2.80 -3.34 17.32
CA ASP A 63 -2.84 -2.11 18.08
C ASP A 63 -1.77 -1.09 17.61
N LYS A 64 -1.67 0.03 18.32
CA LYS A 64 -0.66 1.08 18.03
C LYS A 64 0.77 0.55 18.11
N ALA A 65 1.05 -0.33 19.04
CA ALA A 65 2.38 -0.90 19.21
C ALA A 65 2.74 -1.78 18.01
N HIS A 66 1.79 -2.58 17.53
CA HIS A 66 1.99 -3.42 16.35
C HIS A 66 2.17 -2.58 15.07
N LEU A 67 1.37 -1.52 14.88
CA LEU A 67 1.53 -0.60 13.75
C LEU A 67 2.92 0.04 13.74
N LYS A 68 3.41 0.50 14.90
CA LYS A 68 4.77 1.06 15.06
C LYS A 68 5.85 0.02 14.82
N ALA A 69 5.65 -1.22 15.27
CA ALA A 69 6.59 -2.32 15.06
C ALA A 69 6.70 -2.66 13.56
N ILE A 70 5.59 -2.72 12.82
CA ILE A 70 5.58 -2.91 11.37
C ILE A 70 6.34 -1.78 10.66
N HIS A 71 6.07 -0.52 11.00
CA HIS A 71 6.82 0.61 10.44
C HIS A 71 8.31 0.50 10.76
N GLY A 72 8.65 0.17 12.02
CA GLY A 72 10.02 -0.03 12.45
C GLY A 72 10.73 -1.11 11.63
N TYR A 73 10.07 -2.24 11.40
CA TYR A 73 10.61 -3.35 10.64
C TYR A 73 10.81 -3.01 9.16
N ILE A 74 9.83 -2.35 8.53
CA ILE A 74 9.91 -1.96 7.12
C ILE A 74 11.08 -0.99 6.87
N PHE A 75 11.27 -0.02 7.77
CA PHE A 75 12.20 1.09 7.55
C PHE A 75 13.51 0.99 8.35
N GLN A 76 13.74 -0.12 9.06
CA GLN A 76 14.91 -0.29 9.95
C GLN A 76 16.26 -0.10 9.25
N ASP A 77 16.36 -0.43 7.97
CA ASP A 77 17.61 -0.29 7.21
C ASP A 77 17.80 1.11 6.63
N VAL A 78 16.75 1.93 6.64
CA VAL A 78 16.73 3.24 5.97
C VAL A 78 16.84 4.39 6.97
N TYR A 79 16.05 4.34 8.06
CA TYR A 79 15.90 5.46 8.96
C TYR A 79 16.21 5.09 10.41
N GLU A 80 16.91 5.98 11.12
CA GLU A 80 17.14 5.83 12.56
C GLU A 80 15.86 6.02 13.38
N TRP A 81 14.90 6.77 12.85
CA TRP A 81 13.60 7.01 13.46
C TRP A 81 12.52 6.01 13.07
N ALA A 82 12.88 4.89 12.40
CA ALA A 82 11.94 3.83 12.08
C ALA A 82 11.20 3.33 13.34
N GLY A 83 9.86 3.19 13.24
CA GLY A 83 9.00 2.83 14.36
C GLY A 83 8.56 3.99 15.27
N HIS A 84 9.12 5.17 15.09
CA HIS A 84 8.71 6.36 15.85
C HIS A 84 7.65 7.17 15.10
N THR A 85 6.58 7.54 15.81
CA THR A 85 5.59 8.46 15.28
C THR A 85 6.11 9.90 15.28
N ARG A 86 5.61 10.74 14.37
CA ARG A 86 6.10 12.11 14.17
C ARG A 86 5.83 13.07 15.34
N ASN A 87 5.05 12.67 16.35
CA ASN A 87 4.89 13.40 17.60
C ASN A 87 5.90 12.97 18.68
N GLU A 88 6.75 12.00 18.39
CA GLU A 88 7.87 11.61 19.26
C GLU A 88 9.14 12.38 18.90
N SER A 89 10.14 12.27 19.76
CA SER A 89 11.45 12.92 19.63
C SER A 89 12.57 11.88 19.57
N PRO A 90 12.70 11.11 18.48
CA PRO A 90 13.77 10.14 18.33
C PRO A 90 15.14 10.81 18.21
N ILE A 91 16.20 10.03 18.34
CA ILE A 91 17.57 10.45 18.04
C ILE A 91 17.81 10.19 16.53
N VAL A 92 18.30 11.20 15.82
CA VAL A 92 18.68 11.13 14.41
C VAL A 92 20.05 11.76 14.28
N ASP A 93 21.03 11.01 13.80
CA ASP A 93 22.42 11.46 13.66
C ASP A 93 22.99 12.00 14.98
N GLY A 94 22.68 11.31 16.09
CA GLY A 94 23.12 11.68 17.43
C GLY A 94 22.39 12.84 18.11
N GLU A 95 21.47 13.49 17.43
CA GLU A 95 20.69 14.63 17.94
C GLU A 95 19.21 14.27 18.12
N ARG A 96 18.58 14.84 19.15
CA ARG A 96 17.14 14.69 19.39
C ARG A 96 16.36 15.60 18.44
N VAL A 97 15.49 15.01 17.63
CA VAL A 97 14.63 15.79 16.73
C VAL A 97 13.35 16.23 17.45
N GLU A 98 12.81 17.38 17.02
CA GLU A 98 11.56 17.91 17.55
C GLU A 98 10.33 17.22 16.94
N PRO A 99 9.25 17.08 17.72
CA PRO A 99 7.97 16.57 17.22
C PRO A 99 7.42 17.44 16.09
N ILE A 100 6.87 16.79 15.08
CA ILE A 100 6.21 17.48 13.95
C ILE A 100 4.75 17.71 14.30
N GLY A 101 4.35 18.97 14.44
CA GLY A 101 2.97 19.37 14.70
C GLY A 101 2.10 19.30 13.47
N GLY A 102 2.30 20.23 12.53
CA GLY A 102 1.58 20.26 11.26
C GLY A 102 2.27 19.44 10.18
N LEU A 103 1.50 18.67 9.42
CA LEU A 103 1.96 17.97 8.21
C LEU A 103 0.87 18.04 7.16
N SER A 104 1.27 18.27 5.91
CA SER A 104 0.35 18.27 4.76
C SER A 104 1.04 17.70 3.54
N LYS A 105 0.25 17.21 2.58
CA LYS A 105 0.71 16.75 1.27
C LYS A 105 -0.20 17.38 0.21
N GLY A 106 0.38 18.28 -0.59
CA GLY A 106 -0.43 19.13 -1.46
C GLY A 106 -1.42 19.97 -0.64
N SER A 107 -2.71 19.91 -0.99
CA SER A 107 -3.80 20.59 -0.28
C SER A 107 -4.36 19.80 0.91
N THR A 108 -3.95 18.53 1.10
CA THR A 108 -4.47 17.66 2.15
C THR A 108 -3.70 17.87 3.46
N ALA A 109 -4.38 18.35 4.50
CA ALA A 109 -3.81 18.49 5.84
C ALA A 109 -4.12 17.23 6.66
N PHE A 110 -3.12 16.74 7.38
CA PHE A 110 -3.25 15.59 8.29
C PHE A 110 -3.50 16.03 9.73
N LEU A 111 -3.87 15.08 10.58
CA LEU A 111 -4.12 15.34 12.00
C LEU A 111 -2.89 16.00 12.65
N HIS A 112 -3.11 17.03 13.47
CA HIS A 112 -2.00 17.71 14.16
C HIS A 112 -1.25 16.76 15.11
N GLY A 113 0.08 16.85 15.14
CA GLY A 113 0.97 15.94 15.87
C GLY A 113 0.58 15.69 17.32
N SER A 114 0.16 16.74 18.06
CA SER A 114 -0.29 16.61 19.45
C SER A 114 -1.50 15.70 19.68
N ARG A 115 -2.20 15.29 18.61
CA ARG A 115 -3.38 14.44 18.66
C ARG A 115 -3.15 13.03 18.10
N ILE A 116 -1.94 12.69 17.66
CA ILE A 116 -1.65 11.40 17.01
C ILE A 116 -2.05 10.22 17.90
N GLU A 117 -1.72 10.24 19.19
CA GLU A 117 -2.06 9.15 20.09
C GLU A 117 -3.56 8.89 20.17
N MET A 118 -4.35 9.97 20.31
CA MET A 118 -5.81 9.90 20.31
C MET A 118 -6.35 9.47 18.94
N GLY A 119 -5.78 9.99 17.86
CA GLY A 119 -6.15 9.63 16.49
C GLY A 119 -5.91 8.15 16.20
N LEU A 120 -4.79 7.59 16.65
CA LEU A 120 -4.51 6.16 16.53
C LEU A 120 -5.50 5.29 17.34
N ASP A 121 -5.90 5.75 18.54
CA ASP A 121 -6.91 5.06 19.33
C ASP A 121 -8.27 5.01 18.63
N GLU A 122 -8.69 6.09 17.98
CA GLU A 122 -9.93 6.13 17.21
C GLU A 122 -9.81 5.34 15.89
N ALA A 123 -8.69 5.48 15.16
CA ALA A 123 -8.45 4.79 13.90
C ALA A 123 -8.50 3.25 14.04
N LEU A 124 -7.98 2.72 15.16
CA LEU A 124 -7.94 1.28 15.41
C LEU A 124 -9.18 0.76 16.17
N LYS A 125 -10.10 1.64 16.57
CA LYS A 125 -11.32 1.26 17.29
C LYS A 125 -12.22 0.25 16.56
N PRO A 126 -12.38 0.30 15.21
CA PRO A 126 -13.20 -0.66 14.48
C PRO A 126 -12.73 -2.12 14.60
N ILE A 127 -11.45 -2.34 14.94
CA ILE A 127 -10.83 -3.67 15.06
C ILE A 127 -10.29 -3.98 16.46
N ARG A 128 -10.58 -3.12 17.45
CA ARG A 128 -10.10 -3.29 18.84
C ARG A 128 -10.62 -4.55 19.50
N ASP A 129 -11.86 -4.93 19.21
CA ASP A 129 -12.42 -6.20 19.64
C ASP A 129 -12.00 -7.29 18.65
N PRO A 130 -11.19 -8.27 19.07
CA PRO A 130 -10.71 -9.32 18.15
C PRO A 130 -11.84 -10.22 17.61
N ASP A 131 -13.00 -10.22 18.25
CA ASP A 131 -14.14 -11.02 17.80
C ASP A 131 -14.91 -10.36 16.64
N VAL A 132 -14.71 -9.06 16.41
CA VAL A 132 -15.46 -8.31 15.38
C VAL A 132 -15.18 -8.76 13.95
N LEU A 133 -13.98 -9.30 13.69
CA LEU A 133 -13.56 -9.82 12.39
C LEU A 133 -13.56 -11.35 12.31
N ARG A 134 -13.83 -12.05 13.43
CA ARG A 134 -13.86 -13.50 13.45
C ARG A 134 -15.01 -14.05 12.61
N GLY A 135 -14.70 -14.80 11.54
CA GLY A 135 -15.68 -15.36 10.63
C GLY A 135 -16.41 -14.31 9.78
N SER A 136 -15.82 -13.11 9.65
CA SER A 136 -16.35 -12.07 8.76
C SER A 136 -16.34 -12.51 7.29
N THR A 137 -17.30 -12.04 6.51
CA THR A 137 -17.25 -12.15 5.05
C THR A 137 -16.21 -11.17 4.47
N PRO A 138 -15.78 -11.34 3.21
CA PRO A 138 -14.90 -10.37 2.55
C PRO A 138 -15.43 -8.93 2.60
N GLU A 139 -16.74 -8.72 2.43
CA GLU A 139 -17.39 -7.41 2.47
C GLU A 139 -17.37 -6.82 3.89
N GLN A 140 -17.63 -7.63 4.91
CA GLN A 140 -17.58 -7.20 6.32
C GLN A 140 -16.14 -6.85 6.73
N PHE A 141 -15.16 -7.63 6.25
CA PHE A 141 -13.76 -7.31 6.45
C PHE A 141 -13.40 -6.00 5.75
N ALA A 142 -13.74 -5.85 4.46
CA ALA A 142 -13.45 -4.64 3.68
C ALA A 142 -14.06 -3.37 4.31
N GLU A 143 -15.27 -3.46 4.87
CA GLU A 143 -15.91 -2.36 5.60
C GLU A 143 -15.06 -1.91 6.79
N ARG A 144 -14.66 -2.84 7.66
CA ARG A 144 -13.87 -2.52 8.87
C ARG A 144 -12.45 -2.08 8.56
N ALA A 145 -11.78 -2.83 7.67
CA ALA A 145 -10.42 -2.52 7.24
C ALA A 145 -10.35 -1.19 6.48
N GLY A 146 -11.37 -0.88 5.68
CA GLY A 146 -11.51 0.40 4.98
C GLY A 146 -11.65 1.58 5.93
N GLN A 147 -12.46 1.45 6.98
CA GLN A 147 -12.55 2.46 8.04
C GLN A 147 -11.20 2.68 8.73
N VAL A 148 -10.52 1.61 9.13
CA VAL A 148 -9.19 1.69 9.76
C VAL A 148 -8.19 2.39 8.82
N MET A 149 -8.14 2.00 7.55
CA MET A 149 -7.18 2.56 6.59
C MET A 149 -7.46 4.03 6.30
N ALA A 150 -8.72 4.44 6.18
CA ALA A 150 -9.11 5.84 5.99
C ALA A 150 -8.68 6.72 7.19
N GLU A 151 -8.96 6.27 8.40
CA GLU A 151 -8.59 6.99 9.63
C GLU A 151 -7.07 7.03 9.82
N LEU A 152 -6.35 5.92 9.60
CA LEU A 152 -4.89 5.89 9.64
C LEU A 152 -4.26 6.84 8.61
N ASN A 153 -4.86 6.96 7.43
CA ASN A 153 -4.44 7.90 6.42
C ASN A 153 -4.61 9.36 6.88
N TYR A 154 -5.73 9.70 7.51
CA TYR A 154 -5.94 11.03 8.10
C TYR A 154 -5.00 11.32 9.28
N VAL A 155 -4.79 10.35 10.17
CA VAL A 155 -3.85 10.48 11.31
C VAL A 155 -2.42 10.70 10.80
N HIS A 156 -1.99 9.98 9.76
CA HIS A 156 -0.67 10.08 9.14
C HIS A 156 0.46 10.08 10.17
N PRO A 157 0.59 9.00 10.97
CA PRO A 157 1.36 9.04 12.21
C PRO A 157 2.87 9.16 12.03
N PHE A 158 3.43 8.74 10.90
CA PHE A 158 4.88 8.71 10.66
C PHE A 158 5.34 9.89 9.81
N ARG A 159 6.63 10.19 9.88
CA ARG A 159 7.25 11.23 9.03
C ARG A 159 7.23 10.85 7.56
N GLU A 160 7.50 9.59 7.24
CA GLU A 160 7.47 8.97 5.91
C GLU A 160 7.01 7.51 6.05
N GLY A 161 6.60 6.87 4.96
CA GLY A 161 6.28 5.45 4.92
C GLY A 161 4.88 5.08 5.40
N ASN A 162 3.98 6.04 5.60
CA ASN A 162 2.63 5.78 6.10
C ASN A 162 1.85 4.80 5.18
N GLY A 163 1.86 5.01 3.85
CA GLY A 163 1.14 4.15 2.90
C GLY A 163 1.58 2.69 2.99
N ARG A 164 2.88 2.42 2.83
CA ARG A 164 3.44 1.06 2.91
C ARG A 164 3.15 0.37 4.24
N THR A 165 3.26 1.12 5.34
CA THR A 165 2.93 0.60 6.67
C THR A 165 1.46 0.24 6.80
N GLN A 166 0.55 1.07 6.29
CA GLN A 166 -0.89 0.83 6.30
C GLN A 166 -1.26 -0.38 5.45
N GLU A 167 -0.74 -0.48 4.24
CA GLU A 167 -0.97 -1.62 3.35
C GLU A 167 -0.52 -2.93 3.99
N VAL A 168 0.69 -2.98 4.55
CA VAL A 168 1.20 -4.16 5.25
C VAL A 168 0.38 -4.49 6.48
N PHE A 169 0.03 -3.48 7.30
CA PHE A 169 -0.80 -3.67 8.50
C PHE A 169 -2.17 -4.28 8.16
N ILE A 170 -2.83 -3.79 7.10
CA ILE A 170 -4.12 -4.31 6.66
C ILE A 170 -3.99 -5.70 6.02
N ALA A 171 -2.92 -5.96 5.26
CA ALA A 171 -2.66 -7.28 4.69
C ALA A 171 -2.43 -8.34 5.79
N GLU A 172 -1.65 -7.99 6.83
CA GLU A 172 -1.45 -8.86 8.00
C GLU A 172 -2.74 -9.09 8.78
N LEU A 173 -3.56 -8.03 8.97
CA LEU A 173 -4.88 -8.14 9.58
C LEU A 173 -5.76 -9.11 8.78
N GLY A 174 -5.78 -8.97 7.46
CA GLY A 174 -6.50 -9.89 6.57
C GLY A 174 -6.05 -11.33 6.75
N ARG A 175 -4.74 -11.56 6.66
CA ARG A 175 -4.15 -12.90 6.81
C ARG A 175 -4.51 -13.53 8.17
N HIS A 176 -4.49 -12.75 9.25
CA HIS A 176 -4.84 -13.21 10.58
C HIS A 176 -6.29 -13.70 10.67
N TYR A 177 -7.22 -13.06 9.96
CA TYR A 177 -8.65 -13.42 9.96
C TYR A 177 -9.09 -14.28 8.77
N GLY A 178 -8.14 -14.76 7.93
CA GLY A 178 -8.40 -15.66 6.83
C GLY A 178 -8.83 -14.97 5.53
N HIS A 179 -8.53 -13.68 5.39
CA HIS A 179 -8.74 -12.92 4.16
C HIS A 179 -7.41 -12.63 3.47
N GLU A 180 -7.33 -12.90 2.19
CA GLU A 180 -6.22 -12.48 1.34
C GLU A 180 -6.46 -11.05 0.84
N VAL A 181 -5.59 -10.12 1.21
CA VAL A 181 -5.63 -8.73 0.76
C VAL A 181 -4.49 -8.49 -0.22
N ASP A 182 -4.81 -8.24 -1.47
CA ASP A 182 -3.84 -8.02 -2.54
C ASP A 182 -3.87 -6.58 -3.04
N PHE A 183 -2.97 -5.75 -2.51
CA PHE A 183 -2.82 -4.37 -2.96
C PHE A 183 -2.07 -4.23 -4.29
N THR A 184 -1.51 -5.31 -4.86
CA THR A 184 -0.80 -5.24 -6.15
C THR A 184 -1.72 -4.94 -7.33
N VAL A 185 -3.03 -5.13 -7.17
CA VAL A 185 -4.03 -4.76 -8.17
C VAL A 185 -4.58 -3.33 -7.99
N ILE A 186 -4.18 -2.65 -6.92
CA ILE A 186 -4.64 -1.29 -6.62
C ILE A 186 -3.59 -0.29 -7.13
N THR A 187 -3.98 0.51 -8.09
CA THR A 187 -3.09 1.51 -8.67
C THR A 187 -2.87 2.70 -7.75
N LYS A 188 -1.69 3.32 -7.85
CA LYS A 188 -1.35 4.49 -7.04
C LYS A 188 -2.33 5.67 -7.22
N PRO A 189 -2.78 6.04 -8.44
CA PRO A 189 -3.81 7.07 -8.61
C PRO A 189 -5.12 6.72 -7.92
N ARG A 190 -5.56 5.45 -7.96
CA ARG A 190 -6.75 4.98 -7.26
C ARG A 190 -6.65 5.12 -5.75
N MET A 191 -5.51 4.71 -5.18
CA MET A 191 -5.24 4.84 -3.73
C MET A 191 -5.20 6.31 -3.30
N ILE A 192 -4.57 7.18 -4.09
CA ILE A 192 -4.48 8.63 -3.80
C ILE A 192 -5.88 9.26 -3.83
N GLU A 193 -6.70 8.96 -4.85
CA GLU A 193 -8.07 9.48 -4.94
C GLU A 193 -8.88 9.09 -3.72
N ALA A 194 -8.91 7.79 -3.36
CA ALA A 194 -9.64 7.30 -2.19
C ALA A 194 -9.15 7.94 -0.88
N SER A 195 -7.83 8.15 -0.75
CA SER A 195 -7.23 8.80 0.41
C SER A 195 -7.64 10.27 0.55
N ILE A 196 -7.68 11.02 -0.55
CA ILE A 196 -8.12 12.42 -0.56
C ILE A 196 -9.62 12.51 -0.27
N GLU A 197 -10.42 11.66 -0.93
CA GLU A 197 -11.87 11.65 -0.78
C GLU A 197 -12.28 11.36 0.66
N THR A 198 -11.75 10.30 1.29
CA THR A 198 -12.06 9.94 2.68
C THR A 198 -11.52 10.94 3.71
N THR A 199 -10.44 11.67 3.39
CA THR A 199 -9.95 12.74 4.25
C THR A 199 -10.89 13.96 4.21
N ASN A 200 -11.45 14.27 3.04
CA ASN A 200 -12.38 15.39 2.87
C ASN A 200 -13.80 15.06 3.31
N ASP A 201 -14.24 13.82 3.12
CA ASP A 201 -15.52 13.28 3.55
C ASP A 201 -15.33 11.95 4.26
N PRO A 202 -15.29 11.95 5.60
CA PRO A 202 -15.17 10.72 6.39
C PRO A 202 -16.32 9.71 6.23
N SER A 203 -17.44 10.13 5.61
CA SER A 203 -18.55 9.23 5.30
C SER A 203 -18.43 8.55 3.93
N SER A 204 -17.42 8.94 3.14
CA SER A 204 -17.19 8.34 1.83
C SER A 204 -16.84 6.86 1.92
N ALA A 205 -17.40 6.08 1.00
CA ALA A 205 -17.11 4.65 0.85
C ALA A 205 -15.84 4.37 0.02
N ALA A 206 -15.09 5.39 -0.41
CA ALA A 206 -14.00 5.23 -1.36
C ALA A 206 -12.93 4.24 -0.87
N MET A 207 -12.48 4.34 0.38
CA MET A 207 -11.49 3.41 0.94
C MET A 207 -12.06 2.00 1.15
N LYS A 208 -13.34 1.87 1.55
CA LYS A 208 -14.03 0.58 1.58
C LYS A 208 -14.01 -0.07 0.19
N HIS A 209 -14.30 0.67 -0.87
CA HIS A 209 -14.28 0.15 -2.24
C HIS A 209 -12.87 -0.28 -2.68
N VAL A 210 -11.81 0.39 -2.24
CA VAL A 210 -10.43 -0.06 -2.45
C VAL A 210 -10.22 -1.42 -1.77
N LEU A 211 -10.67 -1.59 -0.54
CA LEU A 211 -10.52 -2.85 0.20
C LEU A 211 -11.40 -3.97 -0.40
N GLU A 212 -12.61 -3.70 -0.86
CA GLU A 212 -13.43 -4.66 -1.59
C GLU A 212 -12.70 -5.16 -2.84
N ASP A 213 -12.09 -4.25 -3.59
CA ASP A 213 -11.31 -4.58 -4.79
C ASP A 213 -10.05 -5.40 -4.46
N ALA A 214 -9.42 -5.16 -3.32
CA ALA A 214 -8.21 -5.86 -2.89
C ALA A 214 -8.50 -7.25 -2.26
N VAL A 215 -9.69 -7.45 -1.67
CA VAL A 215 -10.05 -8.67 -0.92
C VAL A 215 -10.82 -9.68 -1.77
N ASP A 216 -11.75 -9.20 -2.62
CA ASP A 216 -12.60 -10.07 -3.44
C ASP A 216 -11.79 -10.66 -4.62
N PRO A 217 -11.65 -12.00 -4.72
CA PRO A 217 -10.88 -12.62 -5.78
C PRO A 217 -11.44 -12.34 -7.20
N ASN A 218 -12.76 -12.18 -7.34
CA ASN A 218 -13.38 -11.89 -8.61
C ASN A 218 -13.10 -10.45 -9.07
N ARG A 219 -13.16 -9.50 -8.13
CA ARG A 219 -12.79 -8.10 -8.39
C ARG A 219 -11.30 -7.96 -8.72
N ARG A 220 -10.43 -8.69 -8.00
CA ARG A 220 -9.01 -8.75 -8.33
C ARG A 220 -8.75 -9.28 -9.74
N GLU A 221 -9.50 -10.30 -10.16
CA GLU A 221 -9.41 -10.84 -11.52
C GLU A 221 -9.86 -9.82 -12.57
N ALA A 222 -10.98 -9.11 -12.31
CA ALA A 222 -11.45 -8.05 -13.19
C ALA A 222 -10.45 -6.90 -13.30
N LEU A 223 -9.79 -6.50 -12.20
CA LEU A 223 -8.74 -5.49 -12.23
C LEU A 223 -7.52 -5.95 -13.02
N ARG A 224 -7.08 -7.21 -12.85
CA ARG A 224 -5.96 -7.75 -13.65
C ARG A 224 -6.26 -7.75 -15.14
N ALA A 225 -7.51 -8.07 -15.54
CA ALA A 225 -7.93 -7.98 -16.92
C ALA A 225 -7.82 -6.53 -17.44
N ALA A 226 -8.32 -5.55 -16.68
CA ALA A 226 -8.24 -4.14 -17.07
C ALA A 226 -6.81 -3.60 -17.13
N LEU A 227 -5.92 -4.02 -16.20
CA LEU A 227 -4.50 -3.68 -16.25
C LEU A 227 -3.84 -4.28 -17.50
N SER A 228 -4.18 -5.53 -17.86
CA SER A 228 -3.67 -6.18 -19.08
C SER A 228 -4.17 -5.50 -20.37
N ASP A 229 -5.41 -5.01 -20.41
CA ASP A 229 -5.92 -4.25 -21.57
C ASP A 229 -5.11 -2.97 -21.81
N LEU A 230 -4.68 -2.29 -20.73
CA LEU A 230 -3.79 -1.12 -20.82
C LEU A 230 -2.40 -1.52 -21.35
N GLU A 231 -1.81 -2.60 -20.84
CA GLU A 231 -0.51 -3.11 -21.32
C GLU A 231 -0.53 -3.46 -22.81
N VAL A 232 -1.59 -4.11 -23.29
CA VAL A 232 -1.76 -4.46 -24.72
C VAL A 232 -1.78 -3.20 -25.59
N ARG A 233 -2.25 -2.09 -25.06
CA ARG A 233 -2.25 -0.79 -25.76
C ARG A 233 -0.94 -0.01 -25.63
N GLY A 234 0.03 -0.53 -24.88
CA GLY A 234 1.31 0.11 -24.65
C GLY A 234 1.28 1.22 -23.57
N GLU A 235 0.22 1.27 -22.79
CA GLU A 235 0.09 2.16 -21.64
C GLU A 235 0.82 1.59 -20.43
N ILE A 236 1.14 2.44 -19.44
CA ILE A 236 1.67 2.03 -18.15
C ILE A 236 0.50 1.87 -17.17
N PRO A 237 0.04 0.63 -16.85
CA PRO A 237 -1.23 0.42 -16.13
C PRO A 237 -1.30 1.14 -14.78
N PHE A 238 -0.19 1.17 -14.05
CA PHE A 238 -0.14 1.75 -12.69
C PHE A 238 -0.09 3.29 -12.66
N GLU A 239 -0.07 3.95 -13.81
CA GLU A 239 -0.25 5.41 -13.93
C GLU A 239 -1.72 5.82 -14.10
N HIS A 240 -2.61 4.83 -14.34
CA HIS A 240 -4.05 5.05 -14.51
C HIS A 240 -4.83 4.79 -13.22
N ASN A 241 -5.96 5.47 -13.07
CA ASN A 241 -6.92 5.20 -12.01
C ASN A 241 -7.81 4.03 -12.44
N VAL A 242 -7.51 2.83 -11.97
CA VAL A 242 -8.22 1.60 -12.33
C VAL A 242 -9.05 1.12 -11.14
N ARG A 243 -10.34 0.85 -11.36
CA ARG A 243 -11.27 0.35 -10.35
C ARG A 243 -12.29 -0.62 -10.93
N THR A 244 -12.95 -1.38 -10.08
CA THR A 244 -14.14 -2.12 -10.49
C THR A 244 -15.40 -1.26 -10.37
N ALA A 245 -16.41 -1.55 -11.18
CA ALA A 245 -17.74 -0.96 -11.08
C ALA A 245 -18.50 -1.44 -9.83
N ARG A 246 -19.54 -0.70 -9.46
CA ARG A 246 -20.43 -1.02 -8.33
C ARG A 246 -21.87 -1.26 -8.81
N PRO A 247 -22.61 -2.22 -8.21
CA PRO A 247 -24.02 -2.41 -8.53
C PRO A 247 -24.83 -1.13 -8.33
N GLY A 248 -25.65 -0.78 -9.32
CA GLY A 248 -26.46 0.42 -9.35
C GLY A 248 -25.75 1.67 -9.90
N GLU A 249 -24.46 1.59 -10.18
CA GLU A 249 -23.70 2.66 -10.81
C GLU A 249 -24.10 2.80 -12.30
N GLU A 250 -24.28 4.04 -12.76
CA GLU A 250 -24.39 4.33 -14.18
C GLU A 250 -23.00 4.66 -14.73
N VAL A 251 -22.55 3.88 -15.70
CA VAL A 251 -21.25 4.02 -16.35
C VAL A 251 -21.47 4.48 -17.78
N THR A 252 -20.79 5.59 -18.14
CA THR A 252 -20.71 6.11 -19.52
C THR A 252 -19.25 6.14 -19.94
N GLY A 253 -18.91 5.60 -21.09
CA GLY A 253 -17.54 5.63 -21.59
C GLY A 253 -17.35 4.76 -22.84
N GLN A 254 -16.08 4.64 -23.23
CA GLN A 254 -15.66 3.86 -24.40
C GLN A 254 -15.07 2.52 -23.95
N VAL A 255 -15.33 1.47 -24.73
CA VAL A 255 -14.75 0.14 -24.46
C VAL A 255 -13.25 0.17 -24.80
N LEU A 256 -12.40 -0.03 -23.79
CA LEU A 256 -10.96 -0.14 -23.95
C LEU A 256 -10.56 -1.52 -24.44
N GLY A 257 -11.10 -2.56 -23.81
CA GLY A 257 -10.86 -3.96 -24.12
C GLY A 257 -11.94 -4.83 -23.48
N HIS A 258 -12.03 -6.09 -23.90
CA HIS A 258 -12.93 -7.05 -23.28
C HIS A 258 -12.57 -8.49 -23.64
N ASP A 259 -12.96 -9.42 -22.78
CA ASP A 259 -13.06 -10.83 -23.07
C ASP A 259 -14.54 -11.30 -22.92
N ASP A 260 -14.78 -12.58 -22.68
CA ASP A 260 -16.10 -13.15 -22.46
C ASP A 260 -16.63 -12.92 -21.03
N ARG A 261 -15.82 -12.41 -20.11
CA ARG A 261 -16.09 -12.27 -18.69
C ARG A 261 -16.03 -10.83 -18.19
N VAL A 262 -15.06 -10.07 -18.63
CA VAL A 262 -14.76 -8.71 -18.17
C VAL A 262 -14.66 -7.78 -19.37
N ALA A 263 -15.06 -6.52 -19.19
CA ALA A 263 -14.73 -5.45 -20.10
C ALA A 263 -14.16 -4.26 -19.32
N SER A 264 -13.27 -3.53 -19.97
CA SER A 264 -12.63 -2.33 -19.44
C SER A 264 -13.21 -1.11 -20.16
N ILE A 265 -13.73 -0.15 -19.40
CA ILE A 265 -14.36 1.08 -19.90
C ILE A 265 -13.51 2.28 -19.52
N VAL A 266 -13.15 3.09 -20.52
CA VAL A 266 -12.57 4.42 -20.28
C VAL A 266 -13.72 5.39 -20.02
N SER A 267 -13.79 5.89 -18.81
CA SER A 267 -14.80 6.86 -18.36
C SER A 267 -14.11 8.03 -17.70
N ASP A 268 -14.14 9.20 -18.32
CA ASP A 268 -13.34 10.35 -17.93
C ASP A 268 -11.83 10.00 -17.82
N GLU A 269 -11.23 10.21 -16.66
CA GLU A 269 -9.82 9.88 -16.38
C GLU A 269 -9.65 8.52 -15.68
N ARG A 270 -10.70 7.65 -15.69
CA ARG A 270 -10.69 6.35 -14.99
C ARG A 270 -10.86 5.20 -15.97
N ILE A 271 -10.28 4.08 -15.59
CA ILE A 271 -10.55 2.79 -16.22
C ILE A 271 -11.44 1.99 -15.27
N ILE A 272 -12.61 1.62 -15.75
CA ILE A 272 -13.61 0.90 -14.95
C ILE A 272 -13.73 -0.52 -15.48
N ALA A 273 -13.31 -1.49 -14.69
CA ALA A 273 -13.57 -2.91 -14.98
C ALA A 273 -15.03 -3.23 -14.65
N VAL A 274 -15.74 -3.83 -15.61
CA VAL A 274 -17.15 -4.20 -15.51
C VAL A 274 -17.35 -5.67 -15.88
N ASP A 275 -18.37 -6.30 -15.33
CA ASP A 275 -18.79 -7.63 -15.78
C ASP A 275 -19.32 -7.52 -17.23
N ARG A 276 -18.78 -8.35 -18.12
CA ARG A 276 -19.19 -8.38 -19.53
C ARG A 276 -20.71 -8.57 -19.71
N ALA A 277 -21.36 -9.24 -18.74
CA ALA A 277 -22.81 -9.48 -18.77
C ALA A 277 -23.66 -8.21 -18.55
N ASP A 278 -23.09 -7.13 -18.03
CA ASP A 278 -23.78 -5.85 -17.90
C ASP A 278 -23.85 -5.07 -19.22
N LEU A 279 -23.05 -5.47 -20.20
CA LEU A 279 -22.98 -4.82 -21.52
C LEU A 279 -23.86 -5.55 -22.55
N PRO A 280 -24.26 -4.84 -23.62
CA PRO A 280 -24.94 -5.46 -24.75
C PRO A 280 -24.11 -6.60 -25.36
N GLU A 281 -24.79 -7.63 -25.91
CA GLU A 281 -24.13 -8.76 -26.57
C GLU A 281 -23.22 -8.28 -27.70
N ARG A 282 -23.71 -7.33 -28.49
CA ARG A 282 -22.92 -6.66 -29.54
C ARG A 282 -22.48 -5.30 -29.02
N LEU A 283 -21.16 -5.16 -28.82
CA LEU A 283 -20.55 -3.89 -28.45
C LEU A 283 -20.57 -2.93 -29.66
N PRO A 284 -20.64 -1.60 -29.40
CA PRO A 284 -20.47 -0.60 -30.44
C PRO A 284 -19.06 -0.63 -31.04
N ASP A 285 -18.88 0.10 -32.14
CA ASP A 285 -17.55 0.30 -32.74
C ASP A 285 -16.60 0.99 -31.76
N ASP A 286 -15.28 0.74 -31.91
CA ASP A 286 -14.21 1.09 -30.94
C ASP A 286 -14.19 2.53 -30.41
N GLU A 287 -14.82 3.50 -31.09
CA GLU A 287 -14.82 4.93 -30.65
C GLU A 287 -16.18 5.38 -30.09
N ALA A 288 -17.19 4.49 -30.05
CA ALA A 288 -18.52 4.90 -29.62
C ALA A 288 -18.66 4.78 -28.09
N GLU A 289 -19.24 5.82 -27.48
CA GLU A 289 -19.61 5.76 -26.08
C GLU A 289 -20.83 4.87 -25.84
N ILE A 290 -20.81 4.16 -24.73
CA ILE A 290 -21.95 3.40 -24.22
C ILE A 290 -22.34 3.92 -22.85
N THR A 291 -23.63 3.89 -22.55
CA THR A 291 -24.16 4.15 -21.21
C THR A 291 -24.97 2.96 -20.76
N PHE A 292 -24.70 2.48 -19.55
CA PHE A 292 -25.43 1.35 -18.96
C PHE A 292 -25.40 1.43 -17.43
N THR A 293 -26.33 0.71 -16.81
CA THR A 293 -26.36 0.56 -15.34
C THR A 293 -25.74 -0.77 -14.96
N VAL A 294 -24.74 -0.75 -14.09
CA VAL A 294 -24.08 -1.92 -13.53
C VAL A 294 -25.06 -2.71 -12.65
N ARG A 295 -25.16 -4.01 -12.87
CA ARG A 295 -26.02 -4.93 -12.12
C ARG A 295 -25.22 -5.99 -11.40
N SER A 296 -24.09 -6.37 -11.95
CA SER A 296 -23.22 -7.42 -11.43
C SER A 296 -22.41 -6.93 -10.21
N ASP A 297 -22.23 -7.84 -9.28
CA ASP A 297 -21.28 -7.76 -8.17
C ASP A 297 -20.01 -8.59 -8.43
N PHE A 298 -19.78 -9.04 -9.66
CA PHE A 298 -18.72 -9.95 -10.10
C PHE A 298 -18.82 -11.39 -9.56
N SER A 299 -19.85 -11.75 -8.82
CA SER A 299 -20.02 -13.12 -8.27
C SER A 299 -20.03 -14.21 -9.34
N ARG A 300 -20.37 -13.86 -10.59
CA ARG A 300 -20.38 -14.77 -11.74
C ARG A 300 -19.00 -15.07 -12.31
N LEU A 301 -17.97 -14.27 -11.98
CA LEU A 301 -16.62 -14.51 -12.45
C LEU A 301 -15.96 -15.68 -11.72
N GLY A 302 -16.48 -16.06 -10.55
CA GLY A 302 -15.96 -17.14 -9.75
C GLY A 302 -15.96 -18.46 -10.52
N ARG A 303 -14.78 -19.07 -10.66
CA ARG A 303 -14.70 -20.51 -10.86
C ARG A 303 -15.34 -21.17 -9.64
N GLU A 304 -16.04 -22.32 -9.87
CA GLU A 304 -16.40 -23.21 -8.76
C GLU A 304 -15.20 -23.30 -7.80
N PRO A 305 -15.41 -23.23 -6.48
CA PRO A 305 -14.31 -23.29 -5.53
C PRO A 305 -13.55 -24.58 -5.78
N GLN A 306 -12.42 -24.51 -6.48
CA GLN A 306 -11.46 -25.59 -6.43
C GLN A 306 -11.07 -25.66 -4.96
N ALA A 307 -11.34 -26.81 -4.35
CA ALA A 307 -10.91 -27.10 -2.99
C ALA A 307 -9.48 -26.58 -2.85
N ILE A 308 -9.27 -25.70 -1.87
CA ILE A 308 -7.96 -25.14 -1.56
C ILE A 308 -7.09 -26.34 -1.19
N GLU A 309 -6.36 -26.89 -2.16
CA GLU A 309 -5.20 -27.70 -1.82
C GLU A 309 -4.25 -26.75 -1.09
N ALA A 310 -3.89 -27.18 0.11
CA ALA A 310 -2.95 -26.45 0.94
C ALA A 310 -1.72 -26.03 0.11
N PRO A 311 -1.21 -24.80 0.24
CA PRO A 311 -0.14 -24.30 -0.60
C PRO A 311 1.04 -25.25 -0.53
N VAL A 312 1.47 -25.79 -1.66
CA VAL A 312 2.76 -26.45 -1.80
C VAL A 312 3.83 -25.36 -1.74
N PRO A 313 4.66 -25.28 -0.70
CA PRO A 313 5.46 -24.09 -0.41
C PRO A 313 6.63 -23.82 -1.36
N ALA A 314 6.94 -24.69 -2.32
CA ALA A 314 8.18 -24.62 -3.09
C ALA A 314 8.05 -24.11 -4.52
N GLU A 315 6.94 -24.30 -5.20
CA GLU A 315 6.87 -24.00 -6.65
C GLU A 315 6.48 -22.55 -6.97
N ARG A 316 5.74 -21.84 -6.09
CA ARG A 316 5.41 -20.42 -6.32
C ARG A 316 6.59 -19.46 -6.16
N ALA A 317 7.58 -19.82 -5.35
CA ALA A 317 8.81 -19.04 -5.23
C ALA A 317 9.69 -19.09 -6.49
N GLU A 318 9.57 -20.17 -7.30
CA GLU A 318 10.30 -20.29 -8.57
C GLU A 318 9.62 -19.52 -9.73
N ALA A 319 8.28 -19.47 -9.78
CA ALA A 319 7.57 -18.73 -10.84
C ALA A 319 7.81 -17.22 -10.74
N THR A 320 7.84 -16.67 -9.52
CA THR A 320 8.15 -15.24 -9.30
C THR A 320 9.62 -14.91 -9.61
N ARG A 321 10.52 -15.91 -9.57
CA ARG A 321 11.93 -15.76 -9.95
C ARG A 321 12.17 -15.79 -11.46
N GLN A 322 11.27 -16.39 -12.24
CA GLN A 322 11.43 -16.51 -13.70
C GLN A 322 11.04 -15.25 -14.47
N ASP A 323 10.18 -14.39 -13.89
CA ASP A 323 9.69 -13.17 -14.54
C ASP A 323 10.56 -11.93 -14.28
N MET A 324 11.59 -12.03 -13.42
CA MET A 324 12.53 -10.92 -13.20
C MET A 324 13.70 -10.97 -14.21
N PRO A 325 14.13 -9.82 -14.75
CA PRO A 325 15.29 -9.80 -15.66
C PRO A 325 16.55 -10.34 -14.94
N PRO A 326 17.39 -11.14 -15.65
CA PRO A 326 18.50 -11.89 -15.04
C PRO A 326 19.55 -11.04 -14.29
N VAL A 327 19.60 -9.74 -14.55
CA VAL A 327 20.56 -8.82 -13.92
C VAL A 327 20.11 -8.41 -12.51
N GLU A 328 18.80 -8.25 -12.28
CA GLU A 328 18.28 -7.87 -10.98
C GLU A 328 18.29 -9.03 -9.99
N LEU A 329 18.01 -10.25 -10.45
CA LEU A 329 18.05 -11.45 -9.60
C LEU A 329 19.45 -11.71 -9.03
N LYS A 330 20.50 -11.58 -9.86
CA LYS A 330 21.88 -11.75 -9.40
C LYS A 330 22.32 -10.68 -8.39
N ALA A 331 21.84 -9.44 -8.55
CA ALA A 331 22.17 -8.36 -7.63
C ALA A 331 21.54 -8.60 -6.24
N ILE A 332 20.29 -9.05 -6.19
CA ILE A 332 19.57 -9.38 -4.96
C ILE A 332 20.20 -10.59 -4.26
N GLU A 333 20.49 -11.66 -4.98
CA GLU A 333 21.14 -12.86 -4.42
C GLU A 333 22.54 -12.56 -3.86
N THR A 334 23.30 -11.70 -4.53
CA THR A 334 24.65 -11.31 -4.07
C THR A 334 24.57 -10.45 -2.82
N ASP A 335 23.58 -9.54 -2.71
CA ASP A 335 23.40 -8.68 -1.55
C ASP A 335 22.88 -9.49 -0.33
N ILE A 336 21.96 -10.42 -0.54
CA ILE A 336 21.48 -11.35 0.49
C ILE A 336 22.62 -12.20 1.03
N ALA A 337 23.48 -12.74 0.16
CA ALA A 337 24.63 -13.52 0.58
C ALA A 337 25.67 -12.70 1.37
N ALA A 338 25.91 -11.45 0.95
CA ALA A 338 26.81 -10.54 1.63
C ALA A 338 26.29 -10.08 3.01
N ARG A 339 24.98 -9.92 3.17
CA ARG A 339 24.33 -9.57 4.47
C ARG A 339 24.33 -10.75 5.42
N ARG A 340 24.07 -11.98 4.96
CA ARG A 340 24.18 -13.20 5.77
C ARG A 340 25.60 -13.47 6.25
N ALA A 341 26.61 -13.13 5.47
CA ALA A 341 28.02 -13.24 5.88
C ALA A 341 28.38 -12.23 6.96
N ARG A 342 27.86 -10.98 6.87
CA ARG A 342 28.09 -9.93 7.89
C ARG A 342 27.37 -10.19 9.20
N GLY A 343 26.17 -10.77 9.18
CA GLY A 343 25.42 -11.13 10.39
C GLY A 343 26.04 -12.27 11.19
N ARG A 344 26.84 -13.15 10.57
CA ARG A 344 27.58 -14.23 11.27
C ARG A 344 28.86 -13.75 11.94
N ASP A 345 29.49 -12.69 11.42
CA ASP A 345 30.72 -12.14 12.01
C ASP A 345 30.49 -11.32 13.28
N THR A 346 29.25 -10.86 13.51
CA THR A 346 28.87 -10.15 14.74
C THR A 346 28.54 -11.10 15.89
N ASP A 347 28.02 -12.30 15.60
CA ASP A 347 27.66 -13.29 16.63
C ASP A 347 28.88 -14.05 17.21
N ASP A 348 30.00 -14.10 16.45
CA ASP A 348 31.25 -14.72 16.89
C ASP A 348 32.18 -13.80 17.72
N ARG A 349 31.82 -12.50 17.85
CA ARG A 349 32.60 -11.54 18.66
C ARG A 349 32.04 -11.30 20.07
N GLU A 350 30.87 -11.85 20.38
CA GLU A 350 30.21 -11.76 21.70
C GLU A 350 30.24 -13.11 22.48
N ARG A 351 31.10 -14.06 22.10
CA ARG A 351 31.33 -15.31 22.86
C ARG A 351 32.73 -15.37 23.42
#